data_9b4e13e9ce4866d6df2093beb73c8242
#
_entry.id   9b4e13e9ce4866d6df2093beb73c8242
#
_cell.length_a   1.000
_cell.length_b   1.000
_cell.length_c   1.000
_cell.angle_alpha   90.00
_cell.angle_beta   90.00
_cell.angle_gamma   90.00
#
_symmetry.space_group_name_H-M   'P 1'
#
loop_
_entity.id
_entity.type
_entity.pdbx_description
1 polymer ?
#
loop_
_entity_poly.entity_id
_entity_poly.type
_entity_poly.pdbx_seq_one_letter_code
_entity_poly.pdbx_strand_id
1 'polypeptide(L)'
;MIEWFARNPVAANLLMITIVICGLLSASRLIPLEVFPRIEIDAVTVSTAYRGATPNSVEDGITKRIEESIYSIEGIKEINSRSAEGLSVVTAQVEDGYEKREILNDIKLKIDALNSLPNGSEKPVVSLSVFNPGVIQVAVIGNVSEKLLRVTADAVRNDLLAKNNLTLAELIGVTNYEISIEVAPQTLDDFN
;
A
#
# COMPACT_ATOMS: atom_id res chain seq x y z
N MET A 1 28.59 41.75 21.88
CA MET A 1 27.28 41.86 21.16
C MET A 1 26.14 42.21 22.09
N ILE A 2 25.90 41.48 23.18
CA ILE A 2 24.77 41.71 24.11
C ILE A 2 24.80 43.15 24.67
N GLU A 3 25.96 43.65 25.09
CA GLU A 3 26.13 45.02 25.63
C GLU A 3 25.78 46.11 24.61
N TRP A 4 26.04 45.85 23.31
CA TRP A 4 25.68 46.80 22.24
C TRP A 4 24.16 46.88 22.07
N PHE A 5 23.44 45.75 22.12
CA PHE A 5 21.95 45.74 22.06
C PHE A 5 21.35 46.38 23.32
N ALA A 6 21.92 46.18 24.50
CA ALA A 6 21.46 46.81 25.74
C ALA A 6 21.54 48.34 25.70
N ARG A 7 22.53 48.88 24.96
CA ARG A 7 22.70 50.33 24.78
C ARG A 7 21.93 50.92 23.61
N ASN A 8 21.35 50.05 22.73
CA ASN A 8 20.58 50.48 21.55
C ASN A 8 19.16 49.94 21.57
N PRO A 9 18.23 50.54 22.30
CA PRO A 9 16.86 50.03 22.43
C PRO A 9 16.11 49.91 21.10
N VAL A 10 16.40 50.80 20.15
CA VAL A 10 15.79 50.76 18.80
C VAL A 10 16.21 49.49 18.07
N ALA A 11 17.47 49.14 18.10
CA ALA A 11 17.98 47.93 17.46
C ALA A 11 17.44 46.64 18.12
N ALA A 12 17.31 46.64 19.45
CA ALA A 12 16.71 45.55 20.19
C ALA A 12 15.22 45.34 19.84
N ASN A 13 14.46 46.43 19.78
CA ASN A 13 13.04 46.36 19.41
C ASN A 13 12.84 45.92 17.96
N LEU A 14 13.69 46.36 17.02
CA LEU A 14 13.61 45.99 15.63
C LEU A 14 13.92 44.49 15.45
N LEU A 15 14.93 43.98 16.18
CA LEU A 15 15.25 42.55 16.21
C LEU A 15 14.10 41.72 16.77
N MET A 16 13.49 42.20 17.85
CA MET A 16 12.32 41.52 18.45
C MET A 16 11.15 41.44 17.47
N ILE A 17 10.82 42.57 16.81
CA ILE A 17 9.73 42.63 15.80
C ILE A 17 10.07 41.65 14.64
N THR A 18 11.31 41.62 14.17
CA THR A 18 11.73 40.73 13.10
C THR A 18 11.53 39.26 13.47
N ILE A 19 11.94 38.88 14.69
CA ILE A 19 11.77 37.51 15.20
C ILE A 19 10.28 37.15 15.28
N VAL A 20 9.44 38.05 15.79
CA VAL A 20 7.99 37.83 15.89
C VAL A 20 7.36 37.65 14.50
N ILE A 21 7.69 38.52 13.54
CA ILE A 21 7.20 38.43 12.17
C ILE A 21 7.67 37.14 11.51
N CYS A 22 8.95 36.79 11.61
CA CYS A 22 9.49 35.55 11.06
C CYS A 22 8.84 34.32 11.72
N GLY A 23 8.62 34.34 13.02
CA GLY A 23 7.94 33.27 13.76
C GLY A 23 6.50 33.07 13.29
N LEU A 24 5.72 34.14 13.13
CA LEU A 24 4.35 34.08 12.63
C LEU A 24 4.27 33.59 11.18
N LEU A 25 5.18 34.06 10.32
CA LEU A 25 5.26 33.59 8.93
C LEU A 25 5.66 32.12 8.85
N SER A 26 6.61 31.68 9.68
CA SER A 26 7.03 30.29 9.77
C SER A 26 5.87 29.40 10.24
N ALA A 27 5.18 29.79 11.29
CA ALA A 27 4.04 29.04 11.83
C ALA A 27 2.88 28.92 10.85
N SER A 28 2.64 29.97 10.03
CA SER A 28 1.50 29.99 9.10
C SER A 28 1.75 29.34 7.75
N ARG A 29 3.02 29.22 7.30
CA ARG A 29 3.33 28.78 5.93
C ARG A 29 4.35 27.66 5.82
N LEU A 30 5.24 27.51 6.81
CA LEU A 30 6.33 26.54 6.74
C LEU A 30 6.07 25.25 7.52
N ILE A 31 5.10 25.26 8.43
CA ILE A 31 4.74 24.06 9.19
C ILE A 31 3.57 23.37 8.47
N PRO A 32 3.79 22.23 7.79
CA PRO A 32 2.70 21.47 7.21
C PRO A 32 1.81 20.92 8.33
N LEU A 33 0.52 21.19 8.25
CA LEU A 33 -0.45 20.61 9.18
C LEU A 33 -0.79 19.20 8.68
N GLU A 34 -0.20 18.18 9.29
CA GLU A 34 -0.51 16.78 9.01
C GLU A 34 -1.39 16.21 10.13
N VAL A 35 -2.57 15.71 9.79
CA VAL A 35 -3.47 15.05 10.74
C VAL A 35 -2.93 13.67 11.12
N PHE A 36 -2.28 12.99 10.16
CA PHE A 36 -1.58 11.73 10.37
C PHE A 36 -0.16 11.85 9.79
N PRO A 37 0.85 11.35 10.52
CA PRO A 37 2.20 11.31 9.97
C PRO A 37 2.21 10.45 8.72
N ARG A 38 2.87 10.91 7.67
CA ARG A 38 3.11 10.10 6.48
C ARG A 38 4.12 9.01 6.83
N ILE A 39 3.61 7.85 7.19
CA ILE A 39 4.44 6.66 7.34
C ILE A 39 4.61 6.09 5.92
N GLU A 40 5.63 6.54 5.23
CA GLU A 40 6.07 5.89 3.99
C GLU A 40 6.82 4.62 4.40
N ILE A 41 6.15 3.48 4.30
CA ILE A 41 6.81 2.19 4.42
C ILE A 41 7.40 1.91 3.04
N ASP A 42 8.66 2.23 2.85
CA ASP A 42 9.39 1.87 1.65
C ASP A 42 9.66 0.36 1.70
N ALA A 43 8.80 -0.39 1.03
CA ALA A 43 8.90 -1.84 0.98
C ALA A 43 8.53 -2.37 -0.41
N VAL A 44 9.12 -3.50 -0.75
CA VAL A 44 8.82 -4.28 -1.95
C VAL A 44 8.12 -5.55 -1.51
N THR A 45 6.98 -5.85 -2.12
CA THR A 45 6.20 -7.05 -1.83
C THR A 45 6.27 -8.02 -3.01
N VAL A 46 6.57 -9.27 -2.70
CA VAL A 46 6.51 -10.41 -3.62
C VAL A 46 5.33 -11.28 -3.22
N SER A 47 4.36 -11.42 -4.10
CA SER A 47 3.16 -12.24 -3.88
C SER A 47 3.12 -13.39 -4.86
N THR A 48 2.86 -14.59 -4.37
CA THR A 48 2.78 -15.81 -5.18
C THR A 48 1.57 -16.64 -4.78
N ALA A 49 0.68 -16.92 -5.73
CA ALA A 49 -0.45 -17.80 -5.50
C ALA A 49 -0.04 -19.27 -5.74
N TYR A 50 -0.45 -20.13 -4.82
CA TYR A 50 -0.29 -21.59 -4.93
C TYR A 50 -1.58 -22.28 -4.49
N ARG A 51 -2.54 -22.29 -5.38
CA ARG A 51 -3.92 -22.71 -5.10
C ARG A 51 -3.98 -24.14 -4.60
N GLY A 52 -4.74 -24.37 -3.53
CA GLY A 52 -4.94 -25.68 -2.91
C GLY A 52 -3.78 -26.15 -2.04
N ALA A 53 -2.71 -25.38 -1.88
CA ALA A 53 -1.61 -25.73 -0.99
C ALA A 53 -1.89 -25.30 0.45
N THR A 54 -1.50 -26.14 1.40
CA THR A 54 -1.55 -25.82 2.83
C THR A 54 -0.52 -24.75 3.18
N PRO A 55 -0.69 -23.99 4.29
CA PRO A 55 0.28 -22.97 4.70
C PRO A 55 1.72 -23.50 4.82
N ASN A 56 1.91 -24.70 5.36
CA ASN A 56 3.24 -25.31 5.47
C ASN A 56 3.85 -25.63 4.09
N SER A 57 3.02 -26.10 3.14
CA SER A 57 3.48 -26.36 1.76
C SER A 57 3.82 -25.07 1.02
N VAL A 58 3.11 -23.98 1.29
CA VAL A 58 3.41 -22.64 0.77
C VAL A 58 4.72 -22.13 1.36
N GLU A 59 4.91 -22.28 2.67
CA GLU A 59 6.12 -21.86 3.37
C GLU A 59 7.37 -22.56 2.84
N ASP A 60 7.38 -23.90 2.86
CA ASP A 60 8.55 -24.68 2.46
C ASP A 60 8.81 -24.64 0.94
N GLY A 61 7.73 -24.59 0.15
CA GLY A 61 7.85 -24.64 -1.31
C GLY A 61 8.12 -23.28 -1.96
N ILE A 62 7.63 -22.19 -1.38
CA ILE A 62 7.65 -20.88 -2.02
C ILE A 62 8.32 -19.83 -1.13
N THR A 63 7.79 -19.61 0.07
CA THR A 63 8.18 -18.47 0.92
C THR A 63 9.66 -18.48 1.24
N LYS A 64 10.18 -19.61 1.76
CA LYS A 64 11.61 -19.75 2.10
C LYS A 64 12.52 -19.55 0.89
N ARG A 65 12.13 -20.05 -0.28
CA ARG A 65 12.92 -19.90 -1.51
C ARG A 65 12.99 -18.46 -2.00
N ILE A 66 11.89 -17.73 -1.85
CA ILE A 66 11.85 -16.30 -2.16
C ILE A 66 12.74 -15.54 -1.17
N GLU A 67 12.59 -15.78 0.14
CA GLU A 67 13.42 -15.18 1.18
C GLU A 67 14.91 -15.40 0.94
N GLU A 68 15.32 -16.64 0.70
CA GLU A 68 16.72 -17.00 0.42
C GLU A 68 17.27 -16.27 -0.82
N SER A 69 16.44 -16.12 -1.85
CA SER A 69 16.86 -15.46 -3.10
C SER A 69 17.09 -13.96 -2.94
N ILE A 70 16.32 -13.30 -2.07
CA ILE A 70 16.38 -11.85 -1.88
C ILE A 70 17.24 -11.44 -0.69
N TYR A 71 17.58 -12.37 0.22
CA TYR A 71 18.36 -12.10 1.42
C TYR A 71 19.72 -11.45 1.15
N SER A 72 20.33 -11.74 -0.01
CA SER A 72 21.65 -11.21 -0.39
C SER A 72 21.63 -9.83 -1.07
N ILE A 73 20.46 -9.20 -1.20
CA ILE A 73 20.33 -7.89 -1.87
C ILE A 73 20.69 -6.81 -0.84
N GLU A 74 21.67 -5.96 -1.18
CA GLU A 74 22.01 -4.78 -0.38
C GLU A 74 20.87 -3.78 -0.36
N GLY A 75 20.66 -3.08 0.77
CA GLY A 75 19.59 -2.12 0.95
C GLY A 75 18.26 -2.72 1.42
N ILE A 76 18.22 -4.01 1.73
CA ILE A 76 17.09 -4.63 2.45
C ILE A 76 17.39 -4.60 3.94
N LYS A 77 16.54 -3.90 4.69
CA LYS A 77 16.63 -3.78 6.15
C LYS A 77 16.07 -4.99 6.88
N GLU A 78 14.91 -5.46 6.43
CA GLU A 78 14.17 -6.55 7.05
C GLU A 78 13.28 -7.25 6.02
N ILE A 79 13.12 -8.56 6.17
CA ILE A 79 12.22 -9.37 5.37
C ILE A 79 11.16 -9.96 6.29
N ASN A 80 9.90 -9.65 6.01
CA ASN A 80 8.74 -10.16 6.71
C ASN A 80 7.90 -10.98 5.74
N SER A 81 7.54 -12.20 6.12
CA SER A 81 6.76 -13.09 5.26
C SER A 81 5.51 -13.61 5.93
N ARG A 82 4.53 -13.93 5.12
CA ARG A 82 3.28 -14.55 5.53
C ARG A 82 2.90 -15.65 4.56
N SER A 83 2.81 -16.88 5.09
CA SER A 83 2.30 -18.04 4.38
C SER A 83 0.87 -18.34 4.83
N ALA A 84 -0.06 -18.22 3.89
CA ALA A 84 -1.47 -18.56 4.10
C ALA A 84 -1.87 -19.70 3.16
N GLU A 85 -3.08 -20.24 3.33
CA GLU A 85 -3.60 -21.23 2.40
C GLU A 85 -3.65 -20.67 0.98
N GLY A 86 -2.92 -21.28 0.07
CA GLY A 86 -2.87 -20.90 -1.33
C GLY A 86 -2.13 -19.59 -1.65
N LEU A 87 -1.50 -18.91 -0.70
CA LEU A 87 -0.87 -17.61 -0.92
C LEU A 87 0.40 -17.42 -0.08
N SER A 88 1.48 -17.03 -0.73
CA SER A 88 2.70 -16.52 -0.12
C SER A 88 2.82 -15.01 -0.35
N VAL A 89 3.14 -14.26 0.69
CA VAL A 89 3.43 -12.82 0.63
C VAL A 89 4.74 -12.58 1.37
N VAL A 90 5.76 -12.11 0.67
CA VAL A 90 7.07 -11.74 1.22
C VAL A 90 7.26 -10.24 1.03
N THR A 91 7.50 -9.52 2.11
CA THR A 91 7.69 -8.07 2.12
C THR A 91 9.10 -7.75 2.57
N ALA A 92 9.88 -7.13 1.70
CA ALA A 92 11.21 -6.64 1.96
C ALA A 92 11.16 -5.14 2.25
N GLN A 93 11.50 -4.74 3.45
CA GLN A 93 11.61 -3.33 3.83
C GLN A 93 12.93 -2.77 3.31
N VAL A 94 12.86 -1.63 2.62
CA VAL A 94 14.03 -0.95 2.07
C VAL A 94 14.70 -0.12 3.18
N GLU A 95 16.03 -0.13 3.23
CA GLU A 95 16.81 0.66 4.17
C GLU A 95 16.87 2.13 3.72
N ASP A 96 16.89 3.05 4.69
CA ASP A 96 16.98 4.48 4.42
C ASP A 96 18.24 4.82 3.61
N GLY A 97 18.06 5.56 2.53
CA GLY A 97 19.15 5.96 1.63
C GLY A 97 19.26 5.14 0.35
N TYR A 98 18.50 4.05 0.21
CA TYR A 98 18.42 3.28 -1.02
C TYR A 98 17.19 3.66 -1.86
N GLU A 99 17.35 3.64 -3.17
CA GLU A 99 16.24 3.92 -4.10
C GLU A 99 15.33 2.69 -4.18
N LYS A 100 14.07 2.83 -3.75
CA LYS A 100 13.09 1.72 -3.75
C LYS A 100 12.85 1.07 -5.12
N ARG A 101 13.05 1.82 -6.22
CA ARG A 101 12.91 1.28 -7.56
C ARG A 101 14.08 0.40 -7.98
N GLU A 102 15.29 0.71 -7.51
CA GLU A 102 16.46 -0.13 -7.74
C GLU A 102 16.30 -1.46 -7.01
N ILE A 103 15.93 -1.41 -5.73
CA ILE A 103 15.65 -2.63 -4.94
C ILE A 103 14.52 -3.46 -5.55
N LEU A 104 13.45 -2.82 -6.05
CA LEU A 104 12.39 -3.53 -6.77
C LEU A 104 12.93 -4.29 -7.98
N ASN A 105 13.78 -3.65 -8.79
CA ASN A 105 14.35 -4.27 -9.99
C ASN A 105 15.30 -5.41 -9.63
N ASP A 106 16.11 -5.26 -8.60
CA ASP A 106 17.02 -6.29 -8.13
C ASP A 106 16.27 -7.52 -7.58
N ILE A 107 15.23 -7.28 -6.79
CA ILE A 107 14.32 -8.34 -6.32
C ILE A 107 13.69 -9.03 -7.53
N LYS A 108 13.18 -8.27 -8.49
CA LYS A 108 12.54 -8.83 -9.68
C LYS A 108 13.49 -9.71 -10.49
N LEU A 109 14.73 -9.27 -10.71
CA LEU A 109 15.75 -10.05 -11.39
C LEU A 109 16.06 -11.38 -10.67
N LYS A 110 16.18 -11.34 -9.33
CA LYS A 110 16.41 -12.54 -8.51
C LYS A 110 15.22 -13.49 -8.56
N ILE A 111 14.00 -12.98 -8.48
CA ILE A 111 12.77 -13.77 -8.54
C ILE A 111 12.54 -14.37 -9.92
N ASP A 112 12.78 -13.62 -10.99
CA ASP A 112 12.67 -14.13 -12.36
C ASP A 112 13.70 -15.23 -12.67
N ALA A 113 14.83 -15.24 -11.96
CA ALA A 113 15.85 -16.30 -12.04
C ALA A 113 15.51 -17.56 -11.25
N LEU A 114 14.48 -17.54 -10.40
CA LEU A 114 14.04 -18.68 -9.62
C LEU A 114 13.34 -19.74 -10.49
N ASN A 115 14.05 -20.82 -10.78
CA ASN A 115 13.50 -21.97 -11.53
C ASN A 115 13.00 -23.09 -10.62
N SER A 116 13.10 -22.93 -9.31
CA SER A 116 12.87 -24.00 -8.34
C SER A 116 11.50 -23.96 -7.66
N LEU A 117 10.56 -23.16 -8.15
CA LEU A 117 9.21 -23.09 -7.59
C LEU A 117 8.41 -24.35 -7.93
N PRO A 118 7.48 -24.78 -7.05
CA PRO A 118 6.68 -25.98 -7.28
C PRO A 118 5.80 -25.86 -8.52
N ASN A 119 5.61 -27.00 -9.20
CA ASN A 119 4.64 -27.09 -10.29
C ASN A 119 3.23 -26.80 -9.75
N GLY A 120 2.52 -25.88 -10.40
CA GLY A 120 1.18 -25.45 -9.98
C GLY A 120 1.16 -24.13 -9.19
N SER A 121 2.33 -23.59 -8.81
CA SER A 121 2.39 -22.20 -8.35
C SER A 121 2.29 -21.21 -9.52
N GLU A 122 1.63 -20.10 -9.30
CA GLU A 122 1.63 -18.99 -10.25
C GLU A 122 2.97 -18.24 -10.22
N LYS A 123 3.27 -17.48 -11.27
CA LYS A 123 4.47 -16.64 -11.28
C LYS A 123 4.40 -15.61 -10.15
N PRO A 124 5.52 -15.41 -9.40
CA PRO A 124 5.58 -14.35 -8.40
C PRO A 124 5.35 -12.96 -9.01
N VAL A 125 4.55 -12.17 -8.35
CA VAL A 125 4.30 -10.77 -8.69
C VAL A 125 5.08 -9.89 -7.74
N VAL A 126 6.01 -9.08 -8.28
CA VAL A 126 6.82 -8.15 -7.51
C VAL A 126 6.25 -6.74 -7.68
N SER A 127 5.94 -6.07 -6.59
CA SER A 127 5.36 -4.73 -6.57
C SER A 127 5.91 -3.87 -5.42
N LEU A 128 5.89 -2.54 -5.60
CA LEU A 128 6.12 -1.64 -4.49
C LEU A 128 4.93 -1.70 -3.54
N SER A 129 5.22 -1.79 -2.24
CA SER A 129 4.20 -1.63 -1.21
C SER A 129 3.82 -0.16 -1.12
N VAL A 130 2.60 0.16 -1.53
CA VAL A 130 2.07 1.53 -1.43
C VAL A 130 1.11 1.57 -0.25
N PHE A 131 1.48 2.31 0.78
CA PHE A 131 0.56 2.57 1.88
C PHE A 131 -0.35 3.74 1.50
N ASN A 132 -1.59 3.44 1.15
CA ASN A 132 -2.62 4.44 0.89
C ASN A 132 -3.58 4.49 2.08
N PRO A 133 -3.33 5.33 3.09
CA PRO A 133 -4.28 5.47 4.20
C PRO A 133 -5.59 6.06 3.67
N GLY A 134 -6.70 5.42 4.01
CA GLY A 134 -8.02 5.96 3.71
C GLY A 134 -8.22 7.29 4.46
N VAL A 135 -8.35 8.38 3.71
CA VAL A 135 -8.47 9.74 4.29
C VAL A 135 -9.90 10.04 4.72
N ILE A 136 -10.88 9.55 3.94
CA ILE A 136 -12.31 9.80 4.17
C ILE A 136 -13.08 8.52 3.87
N GLN A 137 -14.03 8.18 4.73
CA GLN A 137 -15.01 7.15 4.48
C GLN A 137 -16.39 7.79 4.33
N VAL A 138 -17.09 7.47 3.26
CA VAL A 138 -18.45 7.95 2.99
C VAL A 138 -19.40 6.74 3.09
N ALA A 139 -20.32 6.80 4.04
CA ALA A 139 -21.34 5.76 4.20
C ALA A 139 -22.56 6.05 3.32
N VAL A 140 -22.93 5.10 2.47
CA VAL A 140 -24.19 5.12 1.71
C VAL A 140 -25.19 4.22 2.44
N ILE A 141 -26.22 4.83 3.03
CA ILE A 141 -27.21 4.14 3.86
C ILE A 141 -28.62 4.40 3.32
N GLY A 142 -29.48 3.41 3.42
CA GLY A 142 -30.88 3.54 3.00
C GLY A 142 -31.68 2.28 3.30
N ASN A 143 -33.01 2.41 3.42
CA ASN A 143 -33.90 1.28 3.59
C ASN A 143 -34.37 0.76 2.22
N VAL A 144 -33.41 0.25 1.45
CA VAL A 144 -33.60 -0.26 0.10
C VAL A 144 -32.86 -1.59 -0.07
N SER A 145 -33.06 -2.28 -1.18
CA SER A 145 -32.36 -3.55 -1.44
C SER A 145 -30.83 -3.35 -1.55
N GLU A 146 -30.06 -4.35 -1.14
CA GLU A 146 -28.61 -4.36 -1.23
C GLU A 146 -28.10 -4.05 -2.65
N LYS A 147 -28.78 -4.61 -3.65
CA LYS A 147 -28.48 -4.35 -5.07
C LYS A 147 -28.60 -2.86 -5.43
N LEU A 148 -29.62 -2.18 -4.93
CA LEU A 148 -29.82 -0.75 -5.20
C LEU A 148 -28.79 0.09 -4.43
N LEU A 149 -28.47 -0.27 -3.17
CA LEU A 149 -27.39 0.37 -2.39
C LEU A 149 -26.05 0.28 -3.13
N ARG A 150 -25.73 -0.89 -3.65
CA ARG A 150 -24.48 -1.11 -4.40
C ARG A 150 -24.43 -0.25 -5.66
N VAL A 151 -25.48 -0.26 -6.48
CA VAL A 151 -25.56 0.57 -7.70
C VAL A 151 -25.40 2.06 -7.38
N THR A 152 -26.04 2.50 -6.29
CA THR A 152 -25.92 3.89 -5.84
C THR A 152 -24.50 4.20 -5.35
N ALA A 153 -23.90 3.28 -4.59
CA ALA A 153 -22.52 3.44 -4.10
C ALA A 153 -21.50 3.46 -5.26
N ASP A 154 -21.69 2.62 -6.29
CA ASP A 154 -20.88 2.64 -7.52
C ASP A 154 -21.02 3.99 -8.27
N ALA A 155 -22.23 4.53 -8.36
CA ALA A 155 -22.46 5.85 -8.97
C ALA A 155 -21.74 6.96 -8.18
N VAL A 156 -21.88 6.96 -6.85
CA VAL A 156 -21.18 7.91 -5.96
C VAL A 156 -19.66 7.79 -6.11
N ARG A 157 -19.13 6.56 -6.15
CA ARG A 157 -17.69 6.32 -6.36
C ARG A 157 -17.22 6.92 -7.68
N ASN A 158 -17.96 6.68 -8.75
CA ASN A 158 -17.61 7.19 -10.08
C ASN A 158 -17.68 8.73 -10.14
N ASP A 159 -18.69 9.33 -9.51
CA ASP A 159 -18.79 10.78 -9.39
C ASP A 159 -17.64 11.39 -8.58
N LEU A 160 -17.18 10.71 -7.54
CA LEU A 160 -16.03 11.12 -6.75
C LEU A 160 -14.74 11.03 -7.56
N LEU A 161 -14.52 9.93 -8.30
CA LEU A 161 -13.35 9.75 -9.16
C LEU A 161 -13.32 10.70 -10.36
N ALA A 162 -14.46 11.19 -10.81
CA ALA A 162 -14.55 12.21 -11.86
C ALA A 162 -14.05 13.59 -11.39
N LYS A 163 -13.86 13.80 -10.09
CA LYS A 163 -13.32 15.06 -9.55
C LYS A 163 -11.79 15.03 -9.54
N ASN A 164 -11.16 16.09 -10.02
CA ASN A 164 -9.71 16.18 -10.24
C ASN A 164 -8.82 16.01 -8.99
N ASN A 165 -9.39 15.93 -7.79
CA ASN A 165 -8.64 15.87 -6.53
C ASN A 165 -8.68 14.50 -5.86
N LEU A 166 -9.34 13.49 -6.46
CA LEU A 166 -9.45 12.15 -5.91
C LEU A 166 -8.82 11.14 -6.88
N THR A 167 -7.83 10.41 -6.39
CA THR A 167 -7.09 9.43 -7.19
C THR A 167 -7.55 7.99 -6.96
N LEU A 168 -8.13 7.71 -5.79
CA LEU A 168 -8.56 6.38 -5.39
C LEU A 168 -9.86 6.46 -4.60
N ALA A 169 -10.83 5.63 -4.96
CA ALA A 169 -12.06 5.41 -4.19
C ALA A 169 -12.45 3.94 -4.30
N GLU A 170 -12.54 3.27 -3.16
CA GLU A 170 -12.88 1.85 -3.08
C GLU A 170 -14.23 1.65 -2.39
N LEU A 171 -14.96 0.64 -2.82
CA LEU A 171 -16.20 0.21 -2.16
C LEU A 171 -15.85 -0.82 -1.09
N ILE A 172 -16.26 -0.56 0.15
CA ILE A 172 -16.06 -1.45 1.29
C ILE A 172 -17.43 -1.97 1.74
N GLY A 173 -17.50 -3.25 2.13
CA GLY A 173 -18.71 -3.86 2.64
C GLY A 173 -19.73 -4.27 1.56
N VAL A 174 -19.30 -4.39 0.32
CA VAL A 174 -20.13 -4.90 -0.78
C VAL A 174 -19.81 -6.36 -1.06
N THR A 175 -20.85 -7.18 -1.30
CA THR A 175 -20.70 -8.57 -1.72
C THR A 175 -20.27 -8.62 -3.19
N ASN A 176 -19.28 -9.44 -3.53
CA ASN A 176 -18.87 -9.62 -4.92
C ASN A 176 -20.00 -10.29 -5.73
N TYR A 177 -20.16 -9.89 -7.00
CA TYR A 177 -21.05 -10.62 -7.88
C TYR A 177 -20.45 -11.97 -8.22
N GLU A 178 -21.22 -13.02 -8.01
CA GLU A 178 -20.91 -14.37 -8.45
C GLU A 178 -21.95 -14.78 -9.51
N ILE A 179 -21.47 -15.31 -10.62
CA ILE A 179 -22.33 -15.93 -11.63
C ILE A 179 -22.17 -17.44 -11.44
N SER A 180 -23.16 -18.06 -10.79
CA SER A 180 -23.23 -19.51 -10.68
C SER A 180 -23.94 -20.08 -11.90
N ILE A 181 -23.27 -20.95 -12.65
CA ILE A 181 -23.84 -21.68 -13.75
C ILE A 181 -24.05 -23.11 -13.27
N GLU A 182 -25.29 -23.44 -12.94
CA GLU A 182 -25.64 -24.79 -12.50
C GLU A 182 -26.21 -25.57 -13.71
N VAL A 183 -25.55 -26.67 -14.04
CA VAL A 183 -26.04 -27.61 -15.08
C VAL A 183 -26.69 -28.79 -14.38
N ALA A 184 -27.94 -29.04 -14.68
CA ALA A 184 -28.68 -30.19 -14.14
C ALA A 184 -27.99 -31.50 -14.54
N PRO A 185 -27.85 -32.50 -13.63
CA PRO A 185 -27.19 -33.78 -13.95
C PRO A 185 -27.79 -34.49 -15.18
N GLN A 186 -29.11 -34.35 -15.37
CA GLN A 186 -29.82 -34.91 -16.53
C GLN A 186 -29.35 -34.34 -17.87
N THR A 187 -28.99 -33.04 -17.89
CA THR A 187 -28.49 -32.38 -19.11
C THR A 187 -27.05 -32.83 -19.43
N LEU A 188 -26.28 -33.20 -18.42
CA LEU A 188 -24.93 -33.77 -18.61
C LEU A 188 -24.97 -35.18 -19.21
N ASP A 189 -25.97 -35.97 -18.85
CA ASP A 189 -26.17 -37.33 -19.39
C ASP A 189 -26.60 -37.31 -20.86
N ASP A 190 -27.29 -36.25 -21.32
CA ASP A 190 -27.73 -36.06 -22.72
C ASP A 190 -26.59 -35.69 -23.69
N PHE A 191 -25.43 -35.26 -23.14
CA PHE A 191 -24.22 -34.87 -23.92
C PHE A 191 -23.08 -35.87 -23.87
N ASN A 192 -23.27 -37.03 -23.23
CA ASN A 192 -22.30 -38.12 -23.13
C ASN A 192 -22.77 -39.28 -24.02
#